data_aa418dc07d9ab50beed8f7537e643bc2
#
_entry.id   aa418dc07d9ab50beed8f7537e643bc2
#
_cell.length_a   1.000
_cell.length_b   1.000
_cell.length_c   1.000
_cell.angle_alpha   90.00
_cell.angle_beta   90.00
_cell.angle_gamma   90.00
#
_symmetry.space_group_name_H-M   'P 1'
#
loop_
_entity.id
_entity.type
_entity.pdbx_description
1 polymer ?
#
loop_
_entity_poly.entity_id
_entity_poly.type
_entity_poly.pdbx_seq_one_letter_code
_entity_poly.pdbx_strand_id
1 'polypeptide(L)'
;MSIIEKAVDKMMGKVDNPVPAPTKPTDDQIEIPAPAAEADAAPELSADTAAPEAPVVAETQPLETSASDVIAPPAYQGEPEGETVLQVKALGLEGVLSPDSDRSRSAEEYRMIKRPLLTRAFGQNAIGEAHRNLIMLTSSVEGEGKTFSSLNLAISIAMEMDRTVLLVDADLAKPGLSRLLKVNNLPGLTDRLIDDSLDLKDLLVKTDIPKFSVLPAGRRHRRSTELLASNTMRHLLDELALRYSDRVVLFDSPPLLATSEASVLAEQMGQICLVVESAVTPQFLVQDAVGQLNSVDNLSLILNKCKPELFIGKYGYGYGYGYGYGYGYGYGNDER
;
A
#
# COMPACT_ATOMS: atom_id res chain seq x y z
N MET A 1 2.96 18.65 13.73
CA MET A 1 4.01 17.93 12.99
C MET A 1 3.72 16.44 13.04
N SER A 2 3.44 15.84 11.89
CA SER A 2 3.21 14.41 11.74
C SER A 2 4.47 13.61 12.10
N ILE A 3 4.28 12.33 12.49
CA ILE A 3 5.41 11.41 12.72
C ILE A 3 6.27 11.27 11.44
N ILE A 4 5.64 11.43 10.27
CA ILE A 4 6.28 11.42 8.95
C ILE A 4 7.17 12.63 8.76
N GLU A 5 6.72 13.85 9.10
CA GLU A 5 7.54 15.06 9.05
C GLU A 5 8.77 14.94 9.96
N LYS A 6 8.61 14.38 11.17
CA LYS A 6 9.73 14.11 12.06
C LYS A 6 10.69 13.04 11.53
N ALA A 7 10.20 12.04 10.81
CA ALA A 7 11.04 11.01 10.20
C ALA A 7 11.80 11.56 8.99
N VAL A 8 11.16 12.38 8.16
CA VAL A 8 11.75 13.05 7.00
C VAL A 8 12.78 14.09 7.44
N ASP A 9 12.46 14.95 8.42
CA ASP A 9 13.42 15.92 9.00
C ASP A 9 14.62 15.24 9.65
N LYS A 10 14.41 14.09 10.28
CA LYS A 10 15.49 13.31 10.91
C LYS A 10 16.37 12.57 9.89
N MET A 11 15.80 12.18 8.73
CA MET A 11 16.55 11.60 7.60
C MET A 11 17.28 12.67 6.77
N MET A 12 16.73 13.88 6.69
CA MET A 12 17.31 15.00 5.93
C MET A 12 18.46 15.71 6.63
N GLY A 13 18.99 15.22 7.75
CA GLY A 13 20.11 15.73 8.51
C GLY A 13 20.33 17.22 8.25
N LYS A 14 19.97 18.11 9.19
CA LYS A 14 20.27 19.53 9.08
C LYS A 14 21.72 19.70 8.68
N VAL A 15 21.95 20.08 7.44
CA VAL A 15 23.23 20.64 7.01
C VAL A 15 23.23 22.09 7.49
N ASP A 16 23.75 22.31 8.68
CA ASP A 16 24.06 23.65 9.16
C ASP A 16 25.25 24.17 8.35
N ASN A 17 24.97 24.76 7.18
CA ASN A 17 25.88 25.67 6.52
C ASN A 17 25.47 27.08 6.94
N PRO A 18 26.35 27.86 7.58
CA PRO A 18 26.08 29.25 7.89
C PRO A 18 26.02 30.04 6.58
N VAL A 19 24.84 30.53 6.25
CA VAL A 19 24.63 31.51 5.17
C VAL A 19 25.32 32.80 5.59
N PRO A 20 26.27 33.38 4.80
CA PRO A 20 26.85 34.70 5.10
C PRO A 20 25.76 35.77 4.97
N ALA A 21 25.77 36.71 5.92
CA ALA A 21 24.83 37.82 6.01
C ALA A 21 24.87 38.67 4.73
N PRO A 22 23.71 39.18 4.25
CA PRO A 22 23.68 40.05 3.06
C PRO A 22 24.31 41.41 3.38
N THR A 23 25.34 41.76 2.62
CA THR A 23 25.88 43.13 2.55
C THR A 23 24.87 44.02 1.87
N LYS A 24 24.63 45.21 2.44
CA LYS A 24 23.77 46.26 1.87
C LYS A 24 24.30 46.71 0.51
N PRO A 25 23.44 46.86 -0.50
CA PRO A 25 23.83 47.50 -1.75
C PRO A 25 23.88 49.04 -1.56
N THR A 26 24.94 49.64 -2.04
CA THR A 26 25.13 51.09 -2.24
C THR A 26 24.24 51.55 -3.38
N ASP A 27 23.63 52.73 -3.19
CA ASP A 27 22.88 53.50 -4.19
C ASP A 27 23.74 53.76 -5.42
N ASP A 28 23.30 53.24 -6.56
CA ASP A 28 23.63 53.82 -7.88
C ASP A 28 22.34 53.84 -8.71
N GLN A 29 22.00 55.07 -9.11
CA GLN A 29 20.84 55.43 -9.88
C GLN A 29 20.92 54.87 -11.30
N ILE A 30 19.93 54.11 -11.71
CA ILE A 30 19.68 53.82 -13.12
C ILE A 30 18.23 54.31 -13.43
N GLU A 31 18.17 55.38 -14.25
CA GLU A 31 16.97 55.92 -14.82
C GLU A 31 16.29 54.90 -15.73
N ILE A 32 14.96 54.70 -15.50
CA ILE A 32 14.10 53.91 -16.38
C ILE A 32 13.27 54.91 -17.21
N PRO A 33 13.32 54.87 -18.54
CA PRO A 33 12.47 55.73 -19.39
C PRO A 33 11.03 55.18 -19.41
N ALA A 34 10.04 56.06 -19.27
CA ALA A 34 8.62 55.82 -19.37
C ALA A 34 8.20 55.44 -20.80
N PRO A 35 7.25 54.50 -20.99
CA PRO A 35 6.63 54.26 -22.27
C PRO A 35 5.53 55.28 -22.55
N ALA A 36 5.50 55.81 -23.78
CA ALA A 36 4.57 56.74 -24.33
C ALA A 36 3.16 56.18 -24.47
N ALA A 37 2.17 57.01 -24.21
CA ALA A 37 0.76 56.77 -24.47
C ALA A 37 0.45 56.94 -25.96
N GLU A 38 -0.16 55.96 -26.58
CA GLU A 38 -0.97 56.18 -27.78
C GLU A 38 -2.38 55.57 -27.54
N ALA A 39 -3.36 56.48 -27.61
CA ALA A 39 -4.75 56.18 -27.71
C ALA A 39 -5.07 55.94 -29.19
N ASP A 40 -5.87 54.91 -29.52
CA ASP A 40 -6.94 55.13 -30.49
C ASP A 40 -7.95 53.92 -30.53
N ALA A 41 -9.20 54.32 -30.59
CA ALA A 41 -10.36 53.73 -31.25
C ALA A 41 -10.83 52.32 -30.91
N ALA A 42 -11.95 52.30 -30.16
CA ALA A 42 -12.92 51.21 -30.17
C ALA A 42 -13.74 51.21 -31.47
N PRO A 43 -14.26 50.07 -31.92
CA PRO A 43 -15.58 50.02 -32.53
C PRO A 43 -16.53 49.15 -31.66
N GLU A 44 -17.69 49.73 -31.41
CA GLU A 44 -18.90 49.07 -30.94
C GLU A 44 -19.31 47.93 -31.88
N LEU A 45 -19.61 46.75 -31.31
CA LEU A 45 -20.46 45.76 -31.98
C LEU A 45 -21.37 45.10 -30.93
N SER A 46 -22.62 45.42 -31.10
CA SER A 46 -23.90 44.82 -30.68
C SER A 46 -23.89 43.51 -29.90
N ALA A 47 -24.65 43.59 -28.81
CA ALA A 47 -25.19 42.51 -28.04
C ALA A 47 -25.93 41.46 -28.90
N ASP A 48 -25.54 40.20 -28.78
CA ASP A 48 -26.46 39.08 -28.99
C ASP A 48 -26.28 38.10 -27.84
N THR A 49 -27.42 37.86 -27.18
CA THR A 49 -27.55 37.14 -25.93
C THR A 49 -27.71 35.66 -26.25
N ALA A 50 -26.66 34.86 -26.07
CA ALA A 50 -26.81 33.43 -25.97
C ALA A 50 -26.17 32.95 -24.67
N ALA A 51 -27.00 32.42 -23.77
CA ALA A 51 -26.58 31.79 -22.53
C ALA A 51 -25.69 30.56 -22.84
N PRO A 52 -24.63 30.31 -22.06
CA PRO A 52 -23.85 29.08 -22.23
C PRO A 52 -24.66 27.90 -21.72
N GLU A 53 -24.90 26.93 -22.62
CA GLU A 53 -25.40 25.61 -22.27
C GLU A 53 -24.44 24.94 -21.28
N ALA A 54 -25.02 24.36 -20.23
CA ALA A 54 -24.30 23.54 -19.27
C ALA A 54 -23.59 22.35 -19.98
N PRO A 55 -22.39 21.94 -19.52
CA PRO A 55 -21.72 20.79 -20.13
C PRO A 55 -22.58 19.54 -19.90
N VAL A 56 -22.95 18.90 -21.00
CA VAL A 56 -23.58 17.59 -21.02
C VAL A 56 -22.63 16.63 -20.36
N VAL A 57 -23.06 16.06 -19.23
CA VAL A 57 -22.37 14.95 -18.58
C VAL A 57 -22.40 13.80 -19.57
N ALA A 58 -21.24 13.45 -20.13
CA ALA A 58 -21.10 12.29 -21.00
C ALA A 58 -21.40 11.05 -20.14
N GLU A 59 -22.52 10.38 -20.42
CA GLU A 59 -22.78 9.03 -19.94
C GLU A 59 -21.61 8.14 -20.38
N THR A 60 -20.81 7.71 -19.41
CA THR A 60 -19.78 6.71 -19.62
C THR A 60 -20.48 5.38 -19.97
N GLN A 61 -20.43 5.01 -21.24
CA GLN A 61 -20.89 3.71 -21.69
C GLN A 61 -20.08 2.62 -20.99
N PRO A 62 -20.69 1.46 -20.66
CA PRO A 62 -19.96 0.29 -20.14
C PRO A 62 -18.86 -0.08 -21.12
N LEU A 63 -17.65 -0.30 -20.62
CA LEU A 63 -16.53 -0.81 -21.41
C LEU A 63 -16.93 -2.20 -21.95
N GLU A 64 -17.31 -2.27 -23.23
CA GLU A 64 -17.47 -3.55 -23.92
C GLU A 64 -16.08 -4.18 -24.06
N THR A 65 -15.73 -5.06 -23.12
CA THR A 65 -14.52 -5.87 -23.19
C THR A 65 -14.67 -6.94 -24.25
N SER A 66 -14.01 -6.74 -25.40
CA SER A 66 -13.99 -7.78 -26.44
C SER A 66 -13.16 -8.97 -25.95
N ALA A 67 -13.55 -10.19 -26.34
CA ALA A 67 -12.82 -11.43 -26.00
C ALA A 67 -11.34 -11.41 -26.44
N SER A 68 -10.94 -10.49 -27.31
CA SER A 68 -9.57 -10.32 -27.81
C SER A 68 -8.63 -9.60 -26.81
N ASP A 69 -9.17 -8.95 -25.77
CA ASP A 69 -8.37 -8.22 -24.76
C ASP A 69 -7.86 -9.13 -23.63
N VAL A 70 -8.40 -10.35 -23.56
CA VAL A 70 -7.97 -11.36 -22.58
C VAL A 70 -6.77 -12.13 -23.16
N ILE A 71 -5.63 -12.08 -22.51
CA ILE A 71 -4.46 -12.90 -22.85
C ILE A 71 -4.72 -14.27 -22.24
N ALA A 72 -5.22 -15.22 -23.03
CA ALA A 72 -5.56 -16.56 -22.55
C ALA A 72 -4.32 -17.26 -21.92
N PRO A 73 -4.39 -17.69 -20.66
CA PRO A 73 -3.53 -18.75 -20.16
C PRO A 73 -3.96 -20.08 -20.80
N PRO A 74 -3.13 -21.14 -20.74
CA PRO A 74 -3.56 -22.47 -21.13
C PRO A 74 -4.85 -22.82 -20.40
N ALA A 75 -5.82 -23.34 -21.14
CA ALA A 75 -7.18 -23.59 -20.68
C ALA A 75 -7.20 -24.29 -19.33
N TYR A 76 -7.91 -23.70 -18.38
CA TYR A 76 -8.27 -24.33 -17.12
C TYR A 76 -9.06 -25.61 -17.42
N GLN A 77 -8.42 -26.75 -17.25
CA GLN A 77 -9.05 -28.06 -17.32
C GLN A 77 -9.19 -28.61 -15.90
N GLY A 78 -10.28 -28.29 -15.26
CA GLY A 78 -10.63 -28.87 -13.97
C GLY A 78 -11.70 -28.03 -13.27
N GLU A 79 -12.90 -28.58 -13.14
CA GLU A 79 -13.85 -28.12 -12.14
C GLU A 79 -13.22 -28.40 -10.76
N PRO A 80 -13.21 -27.43 -9.81
CA PRO A 80 -12.74 -27.72 -8.48
C PRO A 80 -13.75 -28.64 -7.79
N GLU A 81 -13.52 -29.94 -7.83
CA GLU A 81 -14.19 -30.88 -6.94
C GLU A 81 -13.69 -30.65 -5.52
N GLY A 82 -14.47 -29.92 -4.74
CA GLY A 82 -14.18 -29.63 -3.33
C GLY A 82 -13.58 -28.25 -3.07
N GLU A 83 -13.79 -27.77 -1.87
CA GLU A 83 -13.24 -26.49 -1.39
C GLU A 83 -11.70 -26.55 -1.37
N THR A 84 -11.06 -25.92 -2.36
CA THR A 84 -9.59 -25.95 -2.46
C THR A 84 -8.99 -25.11 -1.31
N VAL A 85 -8.41 -25.78 -0.33
CA VAL A 85 -7.70 -25.15 0.78
C VAL A 85 -6.23 -25.04 0.41
N LEU A 86 -5.74 -23.80 0.27
CA LEU A 86 -4.35 -23.50 -0.01
C LEU A 86 -3.48 -23.83 1.21
N GLN A 87 -2.55 -24.76 1.04
CA GLN A 87 -1.62 -25.20 2.09
C GLN A 87 -0.42 -24.27 2.17
N VAL A 88 -0.58 -23.08 2.77
CA VAL A 88 0.49 -22.06 2.88
C VAL A 88 1.68 -22.60 3.66
N LYS A 89 1.44 -23.33 4.75
CA LYS A 89 2.50 -23.96 5.57
C LYS A 89 3.32 -24.97 4.77
N ALA A 90 2.67 -25.74 3.89
CA ALA A 90 3.33 -26.77 3.09
C ALA A 90 4.17 -26.19 1.92
N LEU A 91 4.02 -24.92 1.57
CA LEU A 91 4.83 -24.27 0.53
C LEU A 91 6.30 -24.13 0.92
N GLY A 92 6.64 -24.26 2.21
CA GLY A 92 8.02 -24.20 2.71
C GLY A 92 8.73 -22.87 2.41
N LEU A 93 8.00 -21.77 2.38
CA LEU A 93 8.52 -20.44 2.03
C LEU A 93 9.45 -19.97 3.16
N GLU A 94 10.72 -19.80 2.86
CA GLU A 94 11.72 -19.34 3.83
C GLU A 94 11.39 -17.93 4.34
N GLY A 95 11.45 -17.74 5.66
CA GLY A 95 11.18 -16.46 6.31
C GLY A 95 9.71 -16.07 6.42
N VAL A 96 8.78 -16.88 5.90
CA VAL A 96 7.34 -16.65 6.07
C VAL A 96 6.92 -17.09 7.49
N LEU A 97 6.10 -16.25 8.13
CA LEU A 97 5.57 -16.52 9.46
C LEU A 97 4.70 -17.78 9.47
N SER A 98 4.80 -18.53 10.56
CA SER A 98 3.86 -19.60 10.87
C SER A 98 3.09 -19.23 12.15
N PRO A 99 1.79 -19.53 12.26
CA PRO A 99 1.07 -19.39 13.52
C PRO A 99 1.74 -20.07 14.71
N ASP A 100 2.52 -21.12 14.43
CA ASP A 100 3.25 -21.87 15.45
C ASP A 100 4.60 -21.21 15.87
N SER A 101 5.07 -20.20 15.12
CA SER A 101 6.35 -19.49 15.35
C SER A 101 6.22 -18.19 16.14
N ASP A 102 5.33 -18.15 17.10
CA ASP A 102 4.85 -16.95 17.82
C ASP A 102 5.95 -16.13 18.54
N ARG A 103 7.14 -16.67 18.74
CA ARG A 103 8.24 -16.03 19.47
C ARG A 103 9.43 -15.61 18.60
N SER A 104 9.30 -15.63 17.29
CA SER A 104 10.37 -15.18 16.41
C SER A 104 10.50 -13.65 16.42
N ARG A 105 11.72 -13.16 16.15
CA ARG A 105 11.97 -11.71 15.98
C ARG A 105 11.09 -11.13 14.89
N SER A 106 10.97 -11.81 13.76
CA SER A 106 10.12 -11.37 12.65
C SER A 106 8.64 -11.29 13.05
N ALA A 107 8.14 -12.25 13.85
CA ALA A 107 6.78 -12.18 14.37
C ALA A 107 6.54 -10.91 15.20
N GLU A 108 7.51 -10.51 16.04
CA GLU A 108 7.40 -9.29 16.83
C GLU A 108 7.49 -8.03 15.96
N GLU A 109 8.37 -8.01 14.96
CA GLU A 109 8.46 -6.91 13.99
C GLU A 109 7.13 -6.71 13.25
N TYR A 110 6.48 -7.78 12.76
CA TYR A 110 5.16 -7.69 12.13
C TYR A 110 4.03 -7.33 13.13
N ARG A 111 4.14 -7.69 14.41
CA ARG A 111 3.21 -7.19 15.44
C ARG A 111 3.32 -5.68 15.60
N MET A 112 4.53 -5.12 15.59
CA MET A 112 4.73 -3.68 15.66
C MET A 112 4.18 -2.97 14.42
N ILE A 113 4.33 -3.55 13.23
CA ILE A 113 3.82 -3.00 11.97
C ILE A 113 2.28 -3.02 11.95
N LYS A 114 1.64 -4.15 12.31
CA LYS A 114 0.17 -4.28 12.21
C LYS A 114 -0.60 -3.40 13.19
N ARG A 115 -0.08 -3.17 14.40
CA ARG A 115 -0.80 -2.43 15.46
C ARG A 115 -1.29 -1.04 15.02
N PRO A 116 -0.44 -0.13 14.49
CA PRO A 116 -0.92 1.17 14.02
C PRO A 116 -1.91 1.06 12.86
N LEU A 117 -1.78 0.06 11.98
CA LEU A 117 -2.68 -0.17 10.86
C LEU A 117 -4.08 -0.58 11.36
N LEU A 118 -4.14 -1.52 12.30
CA LEU A 118 -5.39 -1.97 12.92
C LEU A 118 -6.06 -0.87 13.74
N THR A 119 -5.26 -0.06 14.45
CA THR A 119 -5.78 1.09 15.20
C THR A 119 -6.42 2.12 14.27
N ARG A 120 -5.83 2.40 13.11
CA ARG A 120 -6.43 3.30 12.11
C ARG A 120 -7.66 2.68 11.45
N ALA A 121 -7.63 1.37 11.15
CA ALA A 121 -8.74 0.68 10.52
C ALA A 121 -9.99 0.58 11.41
N PHE A 122 -9.82 0.34 12.71
CA PHE A 122 -10.90 -0.07 13.61
C PHE A 122 -10.96 0.71 14.94
N GLY A 123 -10.06 1.66 15.17
CA GLY A 123 -10.04 2.48 16.39
C GLY A 123 -11.24 3.43 16.49
N GLN A 124 -11.44 4.02 17.67
CA GLN A 124 -12.58 4.92 17.93
C GLN A 124 -12.65 6.12 16.97
N ASN A 125 -11.52 6.58 16.44
CA ASN A 125 -11.43 7.66 15.45
C ASN A 125 -11.66 7.19 14.00
N ALA A 126 -11.91 5.91 13.78
CA ALA A 126 -12.20 5.34 12.46
C ALA A 126 -13.64 5.60 11.99
N ILE A 127 -14.51 6.17 12.86
CA ILE A 127 -15.92 6.42 12.54
C ILE A 127 -16.00 7.54 11.50
N GLY A 128 -16.58 7.21 10.34
CA GLY A 128 -16.90 8.17 9.28
C GLY A 128 -15.92 8.25 8.11
N GLU A 129 -14.80 7.55 8.14
CA GLU A 129 -13.90 7.44 6.98
C GLU A 129 -14.06 6.07 6.30
N ALA A 130 -14.47 6.11 5.03
CA ALA A 130 -14.60 4.91 4.19
C ALA A 130 -13.22 4.27 3.92
N HIS A 131 -13.22 2.96 3.67
CA HIS A 131 -12.07 2.21 3.17
C HIS A 131 -10.86 2.08 4.11
N ARG A 132 -10.92 2.50 5.37
CA ARG A 132 -9.77 2.43 6.31
C ARG A 132 -9.23 1.02 6.55
N ASN A 133 -10.05 0.00 6.36
CA ASN A 133 -9.67 -1.41 6.41
C ASN A 133 -9.06 -1.92 5.09
N LEU A 134 -9.05 -1.11 4.02
CA LEU A 134 -8.37 -1.39 2.77
C LEU A 134 -6.95 -0.81 2.83
N ILE A 135 -5.95 -1.68 2.84
CA ILE A 135 -4.55 -1.32 3.04
C ILE A 135 -3.74 -1.79 1.84
N MET A 136 -3.13 -0.86 1.12
CA MET A 136 -2.24 -1.15 0.01
C MET A 136 -0.81 -1.33 0.49
N LEU A 137 -0.15 -2.41 0.07
CA LEU A 137 1.29 -2.56 0.16
C LEU A 137 1.91 -2.38 -1.22
N THR A 138 2.80 -1.42 -1.32
CA THR A 138 3.54 -1.10 -2.54
C THR A 138 5.02 -0.89 -2.23
N SER A 139 5.82 -0.56 -3.23
CA SER A 139 7.23 -0.23 -3.07
C SER A 139 7.64 0.88 -4.05
N SER A 140 8.81 1.49 -3.87
CA SER A 140 9.32 2.46 -4.84
C SER A 140 9.67 1.78 -6.16
N VAL A 141 10.42 0.67 -6.07
CA VAL A 141 10.91 -0.12 -7.20
C VAL A 141 10.67 -1.62 -6.98
N GLU A 142 10.94 -2.43 -8.01
CA GLU A 142 10.86 -3.89 -7.92
C GLU A 142 11.94 -4.45 -6.96
N GLY A 143 11.62 -5.56 -6.29
CA GLY A 143 12.59 -6.29 -5.47
C GLY A 143 12.68 -5.86 -4.01
N GLU A 144 12.02 -4.78 -3.56
CA GLU A 144 12.08 -4.30 -2.17
C GLU A 144 11.38 -5.22 -1.15
N GLY A 145 10.64 -6.24 -1.63
CA GLY A 145 10.02 -7.27 -0.79
C GLY A 145 8.57 -6.98 -0.42
N LYS A 146 7.83 -6.17 -1.21
CA LYS A 146 6.41 -5.87 -1.00
C LYS A 146 5.55 -7.13 -0.81
N THR A 147 5.60 -8.08 -1.75
CA THR A 147 4.83 -9.34 -1.73
C THR A 147 5.15 -10.21 -0.50
N PHE A 148 6.42 -10.31 -0.14
CA PHE A 148 6.83 -11.00 1.08
C PHE A 148 6.29 -10.32 2.34
N SER A 149 6.34 -8.98 2.38
CA SER A 149 5.79 -8.20 3.49
C SER A 149 4.26 -8.30 3.56
N SER A 150 3.58 -8.29 2.41
CA SER A 150 2.13 -8.47 2.31
C SER A 150 1.67 -9.81 2.91
N LEU A 151 2.34 -10.90 2.53
CA LEU A 151 2.02 -12.23 3.02
C LEU A 151 2.26 -12.35 4.54
N ASN A 152 3.42 -11.90 5.03
CA ASN A 152 3.73 -11.96 6.46
C ASN A 152 2.81 -11.07 7.30
N LEU A 153 2.46 -9.88 6.80
CA LEU A 153 1.51 -9.00 7.46
C LEU A 153 0.12 -9.65 7.52
N ALA A 154 -0.34 -10.28 6.43
CA ALA A 154 -1.60 -11.01 6.40
C ALA A 154 -1.63 -12.13 7.45
N ILE A 155 -0.58 -12.94 7.51
CA ILE A 155 -0.46 -14.02 8.51
C ILE A 155 -0.46 -13.42 9.92
N SER A 156 0.31 -12.37 10.18
CA SER A 156 0.33 -11.70 11.48
C SER A 156 -1.03 -11.15 11.89
N ILE A 157 -1.83 -10.61 10.96
CA ILE A 157 -3.19 -10.14 11.23
C ILE A 157 -4.15 -11.31 11.48
N ALA A 158 -4.04 -12.41 10.72
CA ALA A 158 -4.85 -13.61 10.93
C ALA A 158 -4.69 -14.23 12.32
N MET A 159 -3.55 -13.99 12.97
CA MET A 159 -3.31 -14.41 14.37
C MET A 159 -4.07 -13.57 15.41
N GLU A 160 -4.67 -12.42 15.03
CA GLU A 160 -5.54 -11.66 15.95
C GLU A 160 -6.82 -12.42 16.26
N MET A 161 -7.36 -12.24 17.50
CA MET A 161 -8.55 -13.00 17.94
C MET A 161 -9.79 -12.61 17.15
N ASP A 162 -9.98 -11.30 16.92
CA ASP A 162 -11.24 -10.72 16.44
C ASP A 162 -11.13 -10.14 15.02
N ARG A 163 -10.13 -10.57 14.24
CA ARG A 163 -9.92 -10.06 12.90
C ARG A 163 -9.82 -11.18 11.87
N THR A 164 -10.35 -10.90 10.68
CA THR A 164 -10.14 -11.70 9.50
C THR A 164 -9.31 -10.92 8.48
N VAL A 165 -8.62 -11.61 7.58
CA VAL A 165 -7.80 -10.96 6.57
C VAL A 165 -8.05 -11.56 5.19
N LEU A 166 -8.17 -10.69 4.21
CA LEU A 166 -8.15 -11.02 2.79
C LEU A 166 -6.90 -10.39 2.17
N LEU A 167 -6.07 -11.21 1.54
CA LEU A 167 -4.92 -10.75 0.79
C LEU A 167 -5.23 -10.84 -0.71
N VAL A 168 -5.17 -9.70 -1.39
CA VAL A 168 -5.51 -9.54 -2.81
C VAL A 168 -4.24 -9.34 -3.62
N ASP A 169 -4.04 -10.13 -4.66
CA ASP A 169 -2.99 -9.86 -5.66
C ASP A 169 -3.50 -8.81 -6.66
N ALA A 170 -3.08 -7.57 -6.47
CA ALA A 170 -3.43 -6.42 -7.32
C ALA A 170 -2.31 -6.01 -8.29
N ASP A 171 -1.20 -6.76 -8.36
CA ASP A 171 -0.18 -6.61 -9.40
C ASP A 171 -0.62 -7.43 -10.63
N LEU A 172 -1.62 -6.93 -11.36
CA LEU A 172 -2.24 -7.66 -12.47
C LEU A 172 -1.29 -7.89 -13.64
N ALA A 173 -0.29 -7.03 -13.79
CA ALA A 173 0.73 -7.15 -14.84
C ALA A 173 1.75 -8.25 -14.52
N LYS A 174 2.22 -8.31 -13.26
CA LYS A 174 3.23 -9.26 -12.80
C LYS A 174 2.79 -9.95 -11.50
N PRO A 175 1.73 -10.77 -11.49
CA PRO A 175 1.11 -11.31 -10.27
C PRO A 175 2.10 -12.14 -9.46
N GLY A 176 2.82 -11.46 -8.57
CA GLY A 176 3.89 -12.02 -7.76
C GLY A 176 3.37 -12.92 -6.66
N LEU A 177 2.32 -12.48 -5.98
CA LEU A 177 1.66 -13.20 -4.91
C LEU A 177 1.01 -14.49 -5.40
N SER A 178 0.25 -14.41 -6.49
CA SER A 178 -0.43 -15.58 -7.07
C SER A 178 0.56 -16.65 -7.50
N ARG A 179 1.71 -16.26 -8.06
CA ARG A 179 2.80 -17.19 -8.40
C ARG A 179 3.46 -17.79 -7.17
N LEU A 180 3.76 -16.98 -6.15
CA LEU A 180 4.36 -17.42 -4.90
C LEU A 180 3.50 -18.47 -4.20
N LEU A 181 2.19 -18.26 -4.20
CA LEU A 181 1.21 -19.15 -3.59
C LEU A 181 0.71 -20.26 -4.52
N LYS A 182 1.19 -20.34 -5.77
CA LYS A 182 0.82 -21.32 -6.79
C LYS A 182 -0.69 -21.33 -7.13
N VAL A 183 -1.33 -20.16 -7.06
CA VAL A 183 -2.75 -19.94 -7.39
C VAL A 183 -2.95 -19.12 -8.67
N ASN A 184 -1.91 -18.95 -9.48
CA ASN A 184 -1.91 -18.14 -10.70
C ASN A 184 -2.79 -18.69 -11.83
N ASN A 185 -3.33 -19.91 -11.70
CA ASN A 185 -4.24 -20.52 -12.66
C ASN A 185 -5.71 -20.41 -12.23
N LEU A 186 -5.99 -19.87 -11.04
CA LEU A 186 -7.35 -19.71 -10.54
C LEU A 186 -7.95 -18.38 -11.01
N PRO A 187 -9.29 -18.29 -11.16
CA PRO A 187 -9.95 -17.01 -11.36
C PRO A 187 -9.74 -16.09 -10.16
N GLY A 188 -9.81 -14.78 -10.40
CA GLY A 188 -9.50 -13.82 -9.34
C GLY A 188 -9.98 -12.40 -9.64
N LEU A 189 -9.21 -11.41 -9.19
CA LEU A 189 -9.57 -9.99 -9.28
C LEU A 189 -9.90 -9.55 -10.70
N THR A 190 -9.06 -9.87 -11.69
CA THR A 190 -9.31 -9.51 -13.09
C THR A 190 -10.62 -10.08 -13.61
N ASP A 191 -10.91 -11.35 -13.25
CA ASP A 191 -12.14 -12.02 -13.71
C ASP A 191 -13.38 -11.34 -13.14
N ARG A 192 -13.35 -10.95 -11.86
CA ARG A 192 -14.43 -10.19 -11.20
C ARG A 192 -14.63 -8.80 -11.81
N LEU A 193 -13.53 -8.15 -12.22
CA LEU A 193 -13.61 -6.82 -12.85
C LEU A 193 -14.15 -6.85 -14.28
N ILE A 194 -13.97 -7.96 -14.99
CA ILE A 194 -14.49 -8.18 -16.36
C ILE A 194 -15.95 -8.62 -16.30
N ASP A 195 -16.29 -9.50 -15.37
CA ASP A 195 -17.63 -10.08 -15.20
C ASP A 195 -18.11 -9.84 -13.76
N ASP A 196 -18.93 -8.81 -13.58
CA ASP A 196 -19.48 -8.39 -12.29
C ASP A 196 -20.57 -9.33 -11.76
N SER A 197 -21.03 -10.29 -12.56
CA SER A 197 -21.95 -11.34 -12.13
C SER A 197 -21.30 -12.44 -11.28
N LEU A 198 -19.95 -12.55 -11.31
CA LEU A 198 -19.21 -13.50 -10.49
C LEU A 198 -19.29 -13.11 -9.00
N ASP A 199 -19.75 -14.05 -8.17
CA ASP A 199 -19.76 -13.80 -6.72
C ASP A 199 -18.33 -13.85 -6.19
N LEU A 200 -17.94 -12.79 -5.46
CA LEU A 200 -16.61 -12.68 -4.86
C LEU A 200 -16.24 -13.90 -4.00
N LYS A 201 -17.23 -14.49 -3.29
CA LYS A 201 -16.99 -15.66 -2.41
C LYS A 201 -16.45 -16.87 -3.18
N ASP A 202 -16.84 -17.02 -4.47
CA ASP A 202 -16.45 -18.16 -5.30
C ASP A 202 -15.01 -17.97 -5.87
N LEU A 203 -14.49 -16.76 -5.81
CA LEU A 203 -13.12 -16.41 -6.22
C LEU A 203 -12.13 -16.44 -5.05
N LEU A 204 -12.63 -16.48 -3.81
CA LEU A 204 -11.76 -16.50 -2.63
C LEU A 204 -11.18 -17.88 -2.39
N VAL A 205 -9.85 -17.95 -2.34
CA VAL A 205 -9.13 -19.17 -1.98
C VAL A 205 -8.91 -19.18 -0.46
N LYS A 206 -9.52 -20.17 0.23
CA LYS A 206 -9.28 -20.40 1.65
C LYS A 206 -7.89 -20.97 1.88
N THR A 207 -7.29 -20.66 3.02
CA THR A 207 -5.97 -21.19 3.39
C THR A 207 -6.05 -22.12 4.61
N ASP A 208 -4.98 -22.89 4.84
CA ASP A 208 -4.78 -23.68 6.06
C ASP A 208 -4.48 -22.84 7.32
N ILE A 209 -4.36 -21.51 7.14
CA ILE A 209 -4.26 -20.56 8.24
C ILE A 209 -5.66 -20.02 8.53
N PRO A 210 -6.23 -20.25 9.71
CA PRO A 210 -7.57 -19.77 10.07
C PRO A 210 -7.72 -18.27 9.88
N LYS A 211 -8.88 -17.81 9.40
CA LYS A 211 -9.21 -16.39 9.18
C LYS A 211 -8.40 -15.70 8.06
N PHE A 212 -7.62 -16.45 7.29
CA PHE A 212 -6.85 -15.93 6.17
C PHE A 212 -7.39 -16.49 4.84
N SER A 213 -7.73 -15.60 3.92
CA SER A 213 -8.15 -15.91 2.56
C SER A 213 -7.33 -15.11 1.54
N VAL A 214 -7.23 -15.62 0.33
CA VAL A 214 -6.51 -14.98 -0.78
C VAL A 214 -7.46 -14.76 -1.94
N LEU A 215 -7.39 -13.60 -2.59
CA LEU A 215 -7.97 -13.33 -3.90
C LEU A 215 -6.83 -13.28 -4.92
N PRO A 216 -6.70 -14.27 -5.80
CA PRO A 216 -5.69 -14.28 -6.86
C PRO A 216 -5.86 -13.08 -7.81
N ALA A 217 -4.82 -12.78 -8.60
CA ALA A 217 -4.90 -11.77 -9.65
C ALA A 217 -5.89 -12.15 -10.76
N GLY A 218 -6.07 -13.44 -11.00
CA GLY A 218 -6.92 -13.95 -12.10
C GLY A 218 -6.21 -13.94 -13.46
N ARG A 219 -6.99 -13.94 -14.53
CA ARG A 219 -6.48 -13.96 -15.90
C ARG A 219 -5.81 -12.64 -16.26
N ARG A 220 -4.71 -12.71 -17.01
CA ARG A 220 -4.05 -11.50 -17.52
C ARG A 220 -4.93 -10.77 -18.52
N HIS A 221 -4.97 -9.44 -18.38
CA HIS A 221 -5.72 -8.57 -19.28
C HIS A 221 -4.82 -7.43 -19.78
N ARG A 222 -4.99 -7.02 -21.06
CA ARG A 222 -4.16 -5.97 -21.66
C ARG A 222 -4.43 -4.58 -21.09
N ARG A 223 -5.63 -4.36 -20.58
CA ARG A 223 -6.10 -3.09 -20.01
C ARG A 223 -6.23 -3.18 -18.47
N SER A 224 -5.20 -3.69 -17.82
CA SER A 224 -5.20 -3.85 -16.35
C SER A 224 -5.34 -2.51 -15.61
N THR A 225 -4.69 -1.45 -16.12
CA THR A 225 -4.79 -0.11 -15.54
C THR A 225 -6.22 0.43 -15.60
N GLU A 226 -6.87 0.30 -16.74
CA GLU A 226 -8.26 0.73 -16.94
C GLU A 226 -9.24 -0.08 -16.08
N LEU A 227 -8.98 -1.39 -15.92
CA LEU A 227 -9.78 -2.23 -15.01
C LEU A 227 -9.68 -1.75 -13.56
N LEU A 228 -8.49 -1.45 -13.07
CA LEU A 228 -8.28 -0.91 -11.72
C LEU A 228 -8.86 0.49 -11.53
N ALA A 229 -8.96 1.29 -12.61
CA ALA A 229 -9.59 2.60 -12.62
C ALA A 229 -11.12 2.56 -12.81
N SER A 230 -11.69 1.40 -13.07
CA SER A 230 -13.09 1.25 -13.46
C SER A 230 -14.07 1.50 -12.30
N ASN A 231 -15.32 1.78 -12.65
CA ASN A 231 -16.41 1.83 -11.66
C ASN A 231 -16.64 0.46 -11.00
N THR A 232 -16.44 -0.64 -11.73
CA THR A 232 -16.54 -2.00 -11.20
C THR A 232 -15.53 -2.20 -10.05
N MET A 233 -14.30 -1.68 -10.20
CA MET A 233 -13.30 -1.73 -9.11
C MET A 233 -13.75 -0.91 -7.90
N ARG A 234 -14.29 0.30 -8.10
CA ARG A 234 -14.82 1.11 -6.99
C ARG A 234 -15.94 0.40 -6.24
N HIS A 235 -16.90 -0.18 -6.96
CA HIS A 235 -17.99 -0.96 -6.33
C HIS A 235 -17.46 -2.18 -5.57
N LEU A 236 -16.45 -2.86 -6.10
CA LEU A 236 -15.79 -3.96 -5.42
C LEU A 236 -15.10 -3.50 -4.13
N LEU A 237 -14.42 -2.38 -4.15
CA LEU A 237 -13.77 -1.80 -2.96
C LEU A 237 -14.79 -1.40 -1.90
N ASP A 238 -15.90 -0.79 -2.29
CA ASP A 238 -17.02 -0.48 -1.40
C ASP A 238 -17.59 -1.76 -0.78
N GLU A 239 -17.82 -2.80 -1.58
CA GLU A 239 -18.26 -4.11 -1.10
C GLU A 239 -17.27 -4.70 -0.09
N LEU A 240 -15.98 -4.71 -0.40
CA LEU A 240 -14.92 -5.24 0.47
C LEU A 240 -14.80 -4.45 1.77
N ALA A 241 -14.96 -3.12 1.72
CA ALA A 241 -14.86 -2.27 2.89
C ALA A 241 -16.03 -2.43 3.86
N LEU A 242 -17.26 -2.60 3.33
CA LEU A 242 -18.49 -2.52 4.11
C LEU A 242 -19.06 -3.88 4.53
N ARG A 243 -18.86 -4.91 3.69
CA ARG A 243 -19.52 -6.22 3.89
C ARG A 243 -19.08 -6.96 5.16
N TYR A 244 -17.84 -6.73 5.62
CA TYR A 244 -17.27 -7.43 6.77
C TYR A 244 -16.56 -6.43 7.67
N SER A 245 -17.20 -6.07 8.77
CA SER A 245 -16.72 -5.04 9.70
C SER A 245 -15.45 -5.43 10.49
N ASP A 246 -15.09 -6.71 10.48
CA ASP A 246 -13.92 -7.29 11.16
C ASP A 246 -12.76 -7.58 10.21
N ARG A 247 -12.99 -7.43 8.89
CA ARG A 247 -12.02 -7.82 7.86
C ARG A 247 -11.04 -6.71 7.52
N VAL A 248 -9.77 -7.04 7.53
CA VAL A 248 -8.70 -6.27 6.88
C VAL A 248 -8.53 -6.79 5.46
N VAL A 249 -8.45 -5.91 4.48
CA VAL A 249 -8.13 -6.25 3.10
C VAL A 249 -6.77 -5.66 2.76
N LEU A 250 -5.80 -6.52 2.48
CA LEU A 250 -4.45 -6.14 2.06
C LEU A 250 -4.33 -6.30 0.55
N PHE A 251 -3.85 -5.28 -0.14
CA PHE A 251 -3.59 -5.30 -1.59
C PHE A 251 -2.08 -5.35 -1.83
N ASP A 252 -1.58 -6.48 -2.35
CA ASP A 252 -0.22 -6.55 -2.88
C ASP A 252 -0.22 -5.94 -4.28
N SER A 253 0.38 -4.77 -4.44
CA SER A 253 0.28 -3.92 -5.62
C SER A 253 1.62 -3.76 -6.35
N PRO A 254 1.65 -3.30 -7.61
CA PRO A 254 2.91 -3.03 -8.30
C PRO A 254 3.70 -1.89 -7.63
N PRO A 255 5.01 -1.76 -7.95
CA PRO A 255 5.82 -0.63 -7.48
C PRO A 255 5.33 0.70 -8.09
N LEU A 256 5.35 1.77 -7.29
CA LEU A 256 4.85 3.10 -7.68
C LEU A 256 5.57 3.69 -8.89
N LEU A 257 6.89 3.54 -8.96
CA LEU A 257 7.68 4.10 -10.05
C LEU A 257 7.72 3.22 -11.31
N ALA A 258 7.14 2.02 -11.25
CA ALA A 258 7.15 1.08 -12.38
C ALA A 258 5.92 1.19 -13.26
N THR A 259 4.75 1.48 -12.69
CA THR A 259 3.47 1.46 -13.39
C THR A 259 2.50 2.50 -12.86
N SER A 260 1.63 3.03 -13.73
CA SER A 260 0.52 3.92 -13.33
C SER A 260 -0.59 3.19 -12.56
N GLU A 261 -0.65 1.86 -12.63
CA GLU A 261 -1.63 1.01 -11.92
C GLU A 261 -1.57 1.23 -10.41
N ALA A 262 -0.34 1.36 -9.87
CA ALA A 262 -0.13 1.56 -8.45
C ALA A 262 -0.71 2.90 -7.95
N SER A 263 -0.50 4.00 -8.69
CA SER A 263 -1.02 5.32 -8.31
C SER A 263 -2.55 5.37 -8.38
N VAL A 264 -3.15 4.78 -9.43
CA VAL A 264 -4.61 4.68 -9.58
C VAL A 264 -5.25 3.89 -8.44
N LEU A 265 -4.62 2.78 -8.04
CA LEU A 265 -5.10 1.98 -6.93
C LEU A 265 -4.94 2.72 -5.59
N ALA A 266 -3.82 3.44 -5.40
CA ALA A 266 -3.51 4.17 -4.19
C ALA A 266 -4.56 5.23 -3.84
N GLU A 267 -5.14 5.92 -4.84
CA GLU A 267 -6.18 6.93 -4.65
C GLU A 267 -7.48 6.37 -4.05
N GLN A 268 -7.68 5.07 -4.12
CA GLN A 268 -8.88 4.37 -3.66
C GLN A 268 -8.69 3.68 -2.30
N MET A 269 -7.47 3.71 -1.75
CA MET A 269 -7.11 3.01 -0.52
C MET A 269 -7.22 3.91 0.72
N GLY A 270 -7.66 3.32 1.82
CA GLY A 270 -7.71 4.02 3.09
C GLY A 270 -6.36 4.15 3.78
N GLN A 271 -5.43 3.23 3.51
CA GLN A 271 -4.07 3.26 4.05
C GLN A 271 -3.07 2.74 3.02
N ILE A 272 -1.86 3.29 3.03
CA ILE A 272 -0.76 2.82 2.18
C ILE A 272 0.46 2.48 3.04
N CYS A 273 1.08 1.35 2.75
CA CYS A 273 2.36 0.93 3.28
C CYS A 273 3.38 0.89 2.15
N LEU A 274 4.34 1.82 2.15
CA LEU A 274 5.45 1.82 1.21
C LEU A 274 6.60 1.00 1.79
N VAL A 275 6.90 -0.12 1.16
CA VAL A 275 8.01 -1.02 1.53
C VAL A 275 9.28 -0.53 0.85
N VAL A 276 10.34 -0.31 1.63
CA VAL A 276 11.63 0.21 1.16
C VAL A 276 12.73 -0.74 1.59
N GLU A 277 13.65 -1.10 0.68
CA GLU A 277 14.81 -1.91 1.02
C GLU A 277 15.87 -1.10 1.76
N SER A 278 16.19 -1.53 2.99
CA SER A 278 17.14 -0.86 3.87
C SER A 278 18.55 -0.83 3.25
N ALA A 279 19.19 0.34 3.25
CA ALA A 279 20.55 0.57 2.79
C ALA A 279 20.82 0.22 1.31
N VAL A 280 19.76 0.00 0.51
CA VAL A 280 19.85 -0.32 -0.92
C VAL A 280 19.07 0.70 -1.75
N THR A 281 17.81 0.96 -1.42
CA THR A 281 16.98 1.92 -2.17
C THR A 281 17.48 3.35 -1.94
N PRO A 282 17.86 4.09 -3.00
CA PRO A 282 18.24 5.48 -2.89
C PRO A 282 17.11 6.38 -2.40
N GLN A 283 17.43 7.35 -1.54
CA GLN A 283 16.44 8.23 -0.91
C GLN A 283 15.59 9.00 -1.93
N PHE A 284 16.18 9.43 -3.06
CA PHE A 284 15.46 10.17 -4.09
C PHE A 284 14.36 9.34 -4.74
N LEU A 285 14.54 8.01 -4.93
CA LEU A 285 13.49 7.12 -5.45
C LEU A 285 12.34 6.99 -4.44
N VAL A 286 12.63 6.97 -3.14
CA VAL A 286 11.58 6.98 -2.11
C VAL A 286 10.80 8.30 -2.14
N GLN A 287 11.50 9.43 -2.30
CA GLN A 287 10.87 10.75 -2.43
C GLN A 287 9.98 10.86 -3.68
N ASP A 288 10.47 10.37 -4.81
CA ASP A 288 9.71 10.34 -6.07
C ASP A 288 8.46 9.48 -5.94
N ALA A 289 8.58 8.29 -5.30
CA ALA A 289 7.45 7.41 -5.05
C ALA A 289 6.42 8.05 -4.12
N VAL A 290 6.85 8.68 -3.02
CA VAL A 290 5.98 9.43 -2.11
C VAL A 290 5.32 10.60 -2.82
N GLY A 291 6.05 11.28 -3.72
CA GLY A 291 5.51 12.37 -4.54
C GLY A 291 4.33 11.96 -5.43
N GLN A 292 4.23 10.69 -5.83
CA GLN A 292 3.07 10.17 -6.58
C GLN A 292 1.84 9.93 -5.69
N LEU A 293 1.99 10.00 -4.36
CA LEU A 293 0.93 9.74 -3.37
C LEU A 293 0.40 11.03 -2.72
N ASN A 294 0.47 12.16 -3.40
CA ASN A 294 0.20 13.50 -2.87
C ASN A 294 -1.19 13.71 -2.22
N SER A 295 -2.13 12.81 -2.45
CA SER A 295 -3.49 12.87 -1.89
C SER A 295 -3.75 11.88 -0.75
N VAL A 296 -2.72 11.19 -0.22
CA VAL A 296 -2.92 10.11 0.75
C VAL A 296 -2.42 10.50 2.13
N ASP A 297 -3.36 10.76 3.04
CA ASP A 297 -3.08 11.17 4.42
C ASP A 297 -2.53 10.04 5.31
N ASN A 298 -2.73 8.76 4.92
CA ASN A 298 -2.43 7.58 5.72
C ASN A 298 -1.28 6.74 5.16
N LEU A 299 -0.16 7.38 4.82
CA LEU A 299 1.06 6.71 4.37
C LEU A 299 1.90 6.23 5.57
N SER A 300 2.36 4.99 5.51
CA SER A 300 3.34 4.38 6.42
C SER A 300 4.52 3.84 5.63
N LEU A 301 5.74 3.94 6.19
CA LEU A 301 6.94 3.36 5.61
C LEU A 301 7.30 2.07 6.37
N ILE A 302 7.61 1.01 5.62
CA ILE A 302 8.14 -0.25 6.15
C ILE A 302 9.56 -0.41 5.62
N LEU A 303 10.54 -0.33 6.53
CA LEU A 303 11.93 -0.60 6.18
C LEU A 303 12.17 -2.10 6.22
N ASN A 304 12.42 -2.70 5.05
CA ASN A 304 12.58 -4.14 4.87
C ASN A 304 14.05 -4.54 4.68
N LYS A 305 14.36 -5.83 4.83
CA LYS A 305 15.70 -6.42 4.65
C LYS A 305 16.77 -5.76 5.52
N CYS A 306 16.40 -5.30 6.71
CA CYS A 306 17.31 -4.65 7.64
C CYS A 306 18.37 -5.62 8.15
N LYS A 307 19.66 -5.27 8.00
CA LYS A 307 20.76 -6.06 8.57
C LYS A 307 20.86 -5.79 10.08
N PRO A 308 20.98 -6.84 10.92
CA PRO A 308 21.09 -6.67 12.38
C PRO A 308 22.22 -5.74 12.81
N GLU A 309 23.33 -5.75 12.09
CA GLU A 309 24.53 -4.95 12.37
C GLU A 309 24.29 -3.44 12.30
N LEU A 310 23.33 -2.97 11.51
CA LEU A 310 22.99 -1.55 11.39
C LEU A 310 22.32 -0.97 12.64
N PHE A 311 21.73 -1.82 13.48
CA PHE A 311 21.03 -1.39 14.71
C PHE A 311 21.92 -1.38 15.94
N ILE A 312 23.07 -2.10 15.96
CA ILE A 312 23.95 -2.24 17.12
C ILE A 312 24.86 -1.01 17.31
N GLY A 313 25.09 -0.19 16.26
CA GLY A 313 26.16 0.81 16.24
C GLY A 313 25.78 2.25 16.65
N LYS A 314 24.53 2.69 16.68
CA LYS A 314 24.22 4.11 16.84
C LYS A 314 23.05 4.47 17.76
N TYR A 315 22.22 3.53 18.15
CA TYR A 315 21.13 3.74 19.09
C TYR A 315 21.07 2.58 20.08
N GLY A 316 21.96 2.63 21.06
CA GLY A 316 21.96 1.72 22.20
C GLY A 316 20.79 2.00 23.16
N TYR A 317 19.55 1.95 22.67
CA TYR A 317 18.37 1.73 23.48
C TYR A 317 18.01 0.27 23.36
N GLY A 318 18.68 -0.55 24.17
CA GLY A 318 18.27 -1.91 24.43
C GLY A 318 16.91 -1.92 25.10
N TYR A 319 15.84 -2.16 24.34
CA TYR A 319 14.63 -2.71 24.92
C TYR A 319 14.90 -4.19 25.24
N GLY A 320 15.74 -4.40 26.24
CA GLY A 320 15.87 -5.65 26.92
C GLY A 320 14.69 -5.82 27.87
N TYR A 321 13.58 -6.37 27.41
CA TYR A 321 12.62 -6.99 28.30
C TYR A 321 13.20 -8.32 28.78
N GLY A 322 14.19 -8.23 29.68
CA GLY A 322 14.65 -9.33 30.48
C GLY A 322 13.67 -9.51 31.65
N TYR A 323 12.65 -10.33 31.47
CA TYR A 323 11.96 -10.93 32.62
C TYR A 323 12.87 -12.03 33.20
N GLY A 324 13.86 -11.59 33.97
CA GLY A 324 14.64 -12.45 34.83
C GLY A 324 13.89 -12.64 36.15
N TYR A 325 13.05 -13.64 36.25
CA TYR A 325 12.64 -14.16 37.56
C TYR A 325 13.78 -14.99 38.12
N GLY A 326 14.71 -14.29 38.81
CA GLY A 326 15.71 -14.93 39.65
C GLY A 326 15.12 -15.19 41.03
N TYR A 327 14.58 -16.37 41.24
CA TYR A 327 14.39 -16.90 42.62
C TYR A 327 15.75 -17.39 43.13
N GLY A 328 16.47 -16.49 43.84
CA GLY A 328 17.63 -16.86 44.62
C GLY A 328 17.18 -17.33 46.00
N TYR A 329 17.11 -18.64 46.20
CA TYR A 329 17.08 -19.21 47.54
C TYR A 329 18.54 -19.25 48.05
N GLY A 330 18.87 -18.28 48.89
CA GLY A 330 20.09 -18.32 49.71
C GLY A 330 19.88 -19.20 50.93
N TYR A 331 20.51 -20.39 50.95
CA TYR A 331 20.74 -21.13 52.18
C TYR A 331 21.98 -20.59 52.84
N GLY A 332 21.77 -19.89 53.96
CA GLY A 332 22.85 -19.61 54.93
C GLY A 332 23.22 -20.88 55.66
N ASN A 333 24.50 -21.26 55.60
CA ASN A 333 25.12 -22.14 56.61
C ASN A 333 25.90 -21.27 57.58
N ASP A 334 25.37 -21.17 58.79
CA ASP A 334 26.15 -20.90 60.00
C ASP A 334 26.93 -22.13 60.39
N GLU A 335 28.25 -22.06 60.38
CA GLU A 335 29.09 -22.86 61.26
C GLU A 335 30.25 -22.02 61.82
N ARG A 336 30.29 -22.01 63.10
CA ARG A 336 31.24 -21.61 64.12
C ARG A 336 32.69 -21.31 63.75
#